data_0af97e01999c3ce654a593f186647c3a
#
_entry.id   0af97e01999c3ce654a593f186647c3a
#
_cell.length_a   1.000
_cell.length_b   1.000
_cell.length_c   1.000
_cell.angle_alpha   90.00
_cell.angle_beta   90.00
_cell.angle_gamma   90.00
#
_symmetry.space_group_name_H-M   'P 1'
#
loop_
_entity.id
_entity.type
_entity.pdbx_description
1 polymer ?
#
loop_
_entity_poly.entity_id
_entity_poly.type
_entity_poly.pdbx_seq_one_letter_code
_entity_poly.pdbx_strand_id
1 'polypeptide(L)'
;MNKIRVYYEDTDASGRVYHANYLKYLERGRSNLIYQSKYNHQELFKKFNIIFVVKSLNINYLKPAFFEDIIEVQTSLNLLSRVKLNFNQKIIRNNELLVDAEVIVIPINSSGKIIKLNEELYSFLNTIS
;
A
#
# COMPACT_ATOMS: atom_id res chain seq x y z
N MET A 1 9.64 9.07 -4.43
CA MET A 1 10.07 8.80 -3.05
C MET A 1 8.87 8.82 -2.14
N ASN A 2 8.75 7.82 -1.29
CA ASN A 2 7.57 7.63 -0.44
C ASN A 2 7.75 8.27 0.93
N LYS A 3 8.22 9.52 0.96
CA LYS A 3 8.39 10.28 2.20
C LYS A 3 7.15 11.08 2.50
N ILE A 4 6.75 11.09 3.77
CA ILE A 4 5.51 11.69 4.24
C ILE A 4 5.82 12.48 5.51
N ARG A 5 5.29 13.71 5.59
CA ARG A 5 5.30 14.48 6.85
C ARG A 5 4.04 14.13 7.64
N VAL A 6 4.19 13.95 8.92
CA VAL A 6 3.06 13.74 9.84
C VAL A 6 2.45 15.11 10.18
N TYR A 7 1.16 15.28 9.88
CA TYR A 7 0.42 16.51 10.13
C TYR A 7 -0.47 16.36 11.36
N TYR A 8 -1.08 17.47 11.81
CA TYR A 8 -2.01 17.46 12.94
C TYR A 8 -3.12 16.43 12.77
N GLU A 9 -3.73 16.39 11.59
CA GLU A 9 -4.86 15.47 11.32
C GLU A 9 -4.47 13.99 11.46
N ASP A 10 -3.16 13.68 11.42
CA ASP A 10 -2.67 12.31 11.51
C ASP A 10 -2.49 11.86 12.94
N THR A 11 -2.53 12.77 13.91
CA THR A 11 -2.17 12.50 15.30
C THR A 11 -3.40 12.42 16.22
N ASP A 12 -3.20 11.72 17.34
CA ASP A 12 -4.17 11.69 18.44
C ASP A 12 -3.77 12.72 19.52
N ALA A 13 -4.49 12.71 20.64
CA ALA A 13 -4.26 13.66 21.72
C ALA A 13 -2.86 13.56 22.35
N SER A 14 -2.15 12.44 22.17
CA SER A 14 -0.80 12.25 22.69
C SER A 14 0.29 12.82 21.78
N GLY A 15 -0.07 13.34 20.60
CA GLY A 15 0.89 13.79 19.61
C GLY A 15 1.49 12.67 18.77
N ARG A 16 1.04 11.45 18.98
CA ARG A 16 1.44 10.28 18.18
C ARG A 16 0.50 10.10 17.00
N VAL A 17 1.02 9.52 15.93
CA VAL A 17 0.17 9.11 14.82
C VAL A 17 -0.88 8.13 15.33
N TYR A 18 -2.15 8.42 15.04
CA TYR A 18 -3.25 7.53 15.39
C TYR A 18 -3.07 6.19 14.66
N HIS A 19 -3.22 5.08 15.40
CA HIS A 19 -2.83 3.76 14.85
C HIS A 19 -3.52 3.42 13.53
N ALA A 20 -4.77 3.81 13.33
CA ALA A 20 -5.48 3.55 12.07
C ALA A 20 -4.94 4.39 10.91
N ASN A 21 -4.28 5.49 11.19
CA ASN A 21 -3.78 6.38 10.15
C ASN A 21 -2.59 5.77 9.37
N TYR A 22 -1.88 4.84 9.97
CA TYR A 22 -0.81 4.13 9.27
C TYR A 22 -1.35 3.37 8.04
N LEU A 23 -2.60 2.93 8.07
CA LEU A 23 -3.23 2.25 6.95
C LEU A 23 -3.28 3.14 5.71
N LYS A 24 -3.49 4.44 5.89
CA LYS A 24 -3.48 5.42 4.80
C LYS A 24 -2.08 5.54 4.19
N TYR A 25 -1.06 5.59 5.01
CA TYR A 25 0.32 5.64 4.55
C TYR A 25 0.69 4.40 3.75
N LEU A 26 0.29 3.23 4.24
CA LEU A 26 0.55 1.96 3.56
C LEU A 26 -0.17 1.93 2.21
N GLU A 27 -1.42 2.39 2.13
CA GLU A 27 -2.18 2.44 0.88
C GLU A 27 -1.45 3.31 -0.15
N ARG A 28 -0.96 4.48 0.27
CA ARG A 28 -0.20 5.36 -0.63
C ARG A 28 1.05 4.68 -1.17
N GLY A 29 1.74 3.91 -0.33
CA GLY A 29 2.91 3.14 -0.76
C GLY A 29 2.56 2.12 -1.83
N ARG A 30 1.46 1.38 -1.65
CA ARG A 30 0.99 0.42 -2.64
C ARG A 30 0.55 1.09 -3.93
N SER A 31 -0.20 2.18 -3.84
CA SER A 31 -0.63 2.93 -5.01
C SER A 31 0.54 3.48 -5.80
N ASN A 32 1.56 4.01 -5.11
CA ASN A 32 2.75 4.51 -5.79
C ASN A 32 3.47 3.40 -6.56
N LEU A 33 3.46 2.18 -6.05
CA LEU A 33 4.03 1.04 -6.77
C LEU A 33 3.24 0.75 -8.05
N ILE A 34 1.91 0.75 -7.97
CA ILE A 34 1.04 0.57 -9.14
C ILE A 34 1.26 1.68 -10.16
N TYR A 35 1.44 2.93 -9.71
CA TYR A 35 1.67 4.07 -10.61
C TYR A 35 2.99 3.99 -11.39
N GLN A 36 3.92 3.16 -10.95
CA GLN A 36 5.14 2.90 -11.72
C GLN A 36 4.85 2.11 -12.99
N SER A 37 3.71 1.41 -13.06
CA SER A 37 3.19 0.89 -14.32
C SER A 37 2.64 2.07 -15.12
N LYS A 38 2.18 1.82 -16.33
CA LYS A 38 1.58 2.90 -17.13
C LYS A 38 0.11 3.16 -16.77
N TYR A 39 -0.40 2.52 -15.73
CA TYR A 39 -1.81 2.63 -15.35
C TYR A 39 -1.96 3.35 -14.00
N ASN A 40 -3.07 4.08 -13.86
CA ASN A 40 -3.58 4.50 -12.58
C ASN A 40 -4.87 3.70 -12.26
N HIS A 41 -5.41 3.88 -11.06
CA HIS A 41 -6.59 3.10 -10.62
C HIS A 41 -7.82 3.37 -11.48
N GLN A 42 -8.02 4.61 -11.90
CA GLN A 42 -9.17 4.97 -12.75
C GLN A 42 -9.08 4.27 -14.12
N GLU A 43 -7.90 4.23 -14.70
CA GLU A 43 -7.69 3.56 -15.98
C GLU A 43 -7.90 2.06 -15.87
N LEU A 44 -7.43 1.44 -14.79
CA LEU A 44 -7.64 0.03 -14.55
C LEU A 44 -9.13 -0.29 -14.42
N PHE A 45 -9.88 0.57 -13.74
CA PHE A 45 -11.32 0.40 -13.60
C PHE A 45 -12.03 0.58 -14.93
N LYS A 46 -11.74 1.66 -15.65
CA LYS A 46 -12.43 1.98 -16.91
C LYS A 46 -12.13 0.99 -18.02
N LYS A 47 -10.87 0.56 -18.14
CA LYS A 47 -10.45 -0.31 -19.26
C LYS A 47 -10.66 -1.79 -18.98
N PHE A 48 -10.47 -2.22 -17.73
CA PHE A 48 -10.45 -3.65 -17.39
C PHE A 48 -11.43 -4.03 -16.28
N ASN A 49 -12.17 -3.05 -15.76
CA ASN A 49 -13.09 -3.26 -14.64
C ASN A 49 -12.36 -3.86 -13.42
N ILE A 50 -11.15 -3.37 -13.14
CA ILE A 50 -10.33 -3.84 -12.02
C ILE A 50 -10.39 -2.84 -10.88
N ILE A 51 -10.73 -3.35 -9.68
CA ILE A 51 -10.68 -2.64 -8.41
C ILE A 51 -9.80 -3.46 -7.47
N PHE A 52 -8.87 -2.84 -6.76
CA PHE A 52 -8.07 -3.53 -5.75
C PHE A 52 -8.72 -3.41 -4.38
N VAL A 53 -8.84 -4.54 -3.69
CA VAL A 53 -9.36 -4.56 -2.32
C VAL A 53 -8.40 -5.31 -1.42
N VAL A 54 -8.32 -4.87 -0.17
CA VAL A 54 -7.51 -5.55 0.85
C VAL A 54 -8.27 -6.77 1.32
N LYS A 55 -7.64 -7.95 1.18
CA LYS A 55 -8.21 -9.20 1.67
C LYS A 55 -7.80 -9.47 3.11
N SER A 56 -6.54 -9.19 3.44
CA SER A 56 -6.04 -9.36 4.80
C SER A 56 -4.90 -8.39 5.08
N LEU A 57 -4.69 -8.11 6.35
CA LEU A 57 -3.67 -7.17 6.80
C LEU A 57 -3.10 -7.68 8.11
N ASN A 58 -1.77 -7.76 8.16
CA ASN A 58 -1.05 -7.98 9.41
C ASN A 58 -0.12 -6.79 9.61
N ILE A 59 -0.28 -6.08 10.71
CA ILE A 59 0.51 -4.89 11.00
C ILE A 59 1.06 -4.96 12.41
N ASN A 60 2.36 -4.65 12.57
CA ASN A 60 3.02 -4.58 13.85
C ASN A 60 3.52 -3.15 14.06
N TYR A 61 3.07 -2.54 15.15
CA TYR A 61 3.46 -1.19 15.56
C TYR A 61 4.63 -1.31 16.53
N LEU A 62 5.82 -1.08 16.04
CA LEU A 62 7.04 -1.28 16.84
C LEU A 62 7.43 -0.04 17.62
N LYS A 63 7.30 1.14 16.99
CA LYS A 63 7.59 2.44 17.61
C LYS A 63 6.66 3.49 17.02
N PRO A 64 6.28 4.51 17.80
CA PRO A 64 5.37 5.54 17.30
C PRO A 64 6.06 6.57 16.42
N ALA A 65 5.33 7.08 15.45
CA ALA A 65 5.67 8.32 14.77
C ALA A 65 4.96 9.47 15.46
N PHE A 66 5.54 10.66 15.37
CA PHE A 66 5.08 11.85 16.06
C PHE A 66 4.77 12.97 15.09
N PHE A 67 4.03 13.97 15.58
CA PHE A 67 3.72 15.18 14.84
C PHE A 67 5.02 15.78 14.25
N GLU A 68 4.94 16.15 12.97
CA GLU A 68 6.01 16.75 12.17
C GLU A 68 7.18 15.81 11.80
N ASP A 69 7.14 14.55 12.22
CA ASP A 69 8.13 13.58 11.74
C ASP A 69 8.04 13.44 10.21
N ILE A 70 9.20 13.20 9.61
CA ILE A 70 9.28 12.77 8.21
C ILE A 70 9.48 11.25 8.23
N ILE A 71 8.54 10.53 7.69
CA ILE A 71 8.59 9.08 7.64
C ILE A 71 8.67 8.61 6.19
N GLU A 72 9.17 7.41 5.99
CA GLU A 72 9.31 6.81 4.66
C GLU A 72 8.57 5.48 4.63
N VAL A 73 7.75 5.28 3.60
CA VAL A 73 7.07 4.01 3.37
C VAL A 73 7.86 3.23 2.33
N GLN A 74 8.34 2.06 2.71
CA GLN A 74 9.01 1.14 1.81
C GLN A 74 8.04 0.02 1.47
N THR A 75 7.81 -0.19 0.19
CA THR A 75 6.86 -1.18 -0.31
C THR A 75 7.57 -2.13 -1.25
N SER A 76 7.44 -3.44 -1.00
CA SER A 76 7.86 -4.47 -1.92
C SER A 76 6.69 -5.40 -2.20
N LEU A 77 6.70 -6.01 -3.37
CA LEU A 77 5.64 -6.89 -3.81
C LEU A 77 6.19 -8.31 -3.98
N ASN A 78 5.46 -9.27 -3.45
CA ASN A 78 5.61 -10.68 -3.80
C ASN A 78 4.33 -11.08 -4.52
N LEU A 79 4.40 -11.16 -5.85
CA LEU A 79 3.23 -11.48 -6.68
C LEU A 79 2.97 -12.98 -6.63
N LEU A 80 1.92 -13.38 -5.90
CA LEU A 80 1.62 -14.79 -5.68
C LEU A 80 0.91 -15.43 -6.88
N SER A 81 0.05 -14.66 -7.57
CA SER A 81 -0.66 -15.12 -8.76
C SER A 81 -1.29 -13.91 -9.47
N ARG A 82 -2.02 -14.17 -10.55
CA ARG A 82 -2.74 -13.10 -11.26
C ARG A 82 -3.95 -12.57 -10.49
N VAL A 83 -4.29 -13.18 -9.36
CA VAL A 83 -5.43 -12.78 -8.53
C VAL A 83 -5.03 -12.49 -7.08
N LYS A 84 -3.73 -12.47 -6.76
CA LYS A 84 -3.28 -12.29 -5.37
C LYS A 84 -1.93 -11.60 -5.31
N LEU A 85 -1.93 -10.39 -4.73
CA LEU A 85 -0.74 -9.59 -4.53
C LEU A 85 -0.42 -9.55 -3.04
N ASN A 86 0.82 -9.91 -2.69
CA ASN A 86 1.29 -9.83 -1.31
C ASN A 86 2.29 -8.68 -1.20
N PHE A 87 1.89 -7.61 -0.50
CA PHE A 87 2.77 -6.47 -0.26
C PHE A 87 3.42 -6.59 1.10
N ASN A 88 4.74 -6.41 1.12
CA ASN A 88 5.50 -6.26 2.36
C ASN A 88 5.87 -4.80 2.48
N GLN A 89 5.46 -4.17 3.59
CA GLN A 89 5.61 -2.74 3.76
C GLN A 89 6.23 -2.41 5.10
N LYS A 90 7.10 -1.39 5.10
CA LYS A 90 7.75 -0.89 6.30
C LYS A 90 7.63 0.62 6.33
N ILE A 91 7.45 1.16 7.53
CA ILE A 91 7.49 2.60 7.76
C ILE A 91 8.70 2.88 8.61
N ILE A 92 9.56 3.79 8.15
CA ILE A 92 10.89 4.05 8.71
C ILE A 92 11.04 5.54 8.94
N ARG A 93 11.68 5.89 10.04
CA ARG A 93 12.13 7.26 10.36
C ARG A 93 13.59 7.19 10.75
N ASN A 94 14.45 7.90 10.01
CA ASN A 94 15.89 7.95 10.30
C ASN A 94 16.52 6.57 10.51
N ASN A 95 16.28 5.65 9.59
CA ASN A 95 16.73 4.25 9.63
C ASN A 95 16.17 3.43 10.79
N GLU A 96 15.18 3.96 11.51
CA GLU A 96 14.50 3.25 12.58
C GLU A 96 13.18 2.66 12.06
N LEU A 97 12.98 1.36 12.25
CA LEU A 97 11.75 0.69 11.83
C LEU A 97 10.62 0.98 12.84
N LEU A 98 9.58 1.65 12.37
CA LEU A 98 8.43 2.02 13.19
C LEU A 98 7.29 1.02 13.03
N VAL A 99 7.04 0.59 11.80
CA VAL A 99 5.90 -0.29 11.45
C VAL A 99 6.38 -1.32 10.45
N ASP A 100 5.92 -2.56 10.64
CA ASP A 100 6.16 -3.67 9.73
C ASP A 100 4.81 -4.29 9.39
N ALA A 101 4.50 -4.45 8.11
CA ALA A 101 3.18 -4.88 7.68
C ALA A 101 3.24 -5.82 6.48
N GLU A 102 2.25 -6.70 6.43
CA GLU A 102 1.99 -7.55 5.27
C GLU A 102 0.54 -7.34 4.87
N VAL A 103 0.31 -7.03 3.59
CA VAL A 103 -1.02 -6.71 3.07
C VAL A 103 -1.31 -7.57 1.86
N ILE A 104 -2.36 -8.37 1.92
CA ILE A 104 -2.82 -9.17 0.79
C ILE A 104 -3.92 -8.40 0.09
N VAL A 105 -3.73 -8.15 -1.19
CA VAL A 105 -4.65 -7.41 -2.05
C VAL A 105 -5.10 -8.30 -3.19
N ILE A 106 -6.38 -8.22 -3.54
CA ILE A 106 -6.92 -8.99 -4.66
C ILE A 106 -7.63 -8.05 -5.63
N PRO A 107 -7.58 -8.35 -6.94
CA PRO A 107 -8.35 -7.61 -7.94
C PRO A 107 -9.77 -8.18 -8.03
N ILE A 108 -10.74 -7.27 -8.00
CA ILE A 108 -12.16 -7.64 -8.20
C ILE A 108 -12.76 -6.76 -9.28
N ASN A 109 -13.90 -7.19 -9.82
CA ASN A 109 -14.69 -6.36 -10.73
C ASN A 109 -15.78 -5.60 -9.96
N SER A 110 -16.55 -4.78 -10.67
CA SER A 110 -17.61 -3.96 -10.06
C SER A 110 -18.73 -4.78 -9.44
N SER A 111 -18.83 -6.07 -9.81
CA SER A 111 -19.79 -7.00 -9.19
C SER A 111 -19.24 -7.69 -7.96
N GLY A 112 -17.99 -7.37 -7.55
CA GLY A 112 -17.35 -7.96 -6.38
C GLY A 112 -16.71 -9.32 -6.63
N LYS A 113 -16.62 -9.77 -7.87
CA LYS A 113 -16.00 -11.06 -8.19
C LYS A 113 -14.50 -10.90 -8.42
N ILE A 114 -13.72 -11.88 -7.95
CA ILE A 114 -12.27 -11.91 -8.18
C ILE A 114 -12.02 -12.09 -9.68
N ILE A 115 -11.14 -11.25 -10.25
CA ILE A 115 -10.75 -11.32 -11.66
C ILE A 115 -9.24 -11.30 -11.76
N LYS A 116 -8.74 -11.79 -12.90
CA LYS A 116 -7.29 -11.79 -13.16
C LYS A 116 -6.82 -10.39 -13.55
N LEU A 117 -5.60 -10.04 -13.17
CA LEU A 117 -4.94 -8.85 -13.67
C LEU A 117 -4.82 -8.92 -15.20
N ASN A 118 -4.94 -7.76 -15.87
CA ASN A 118 -4.68 -7.68 -17.29
C ASN A 118 -3.19 -7.97 -17.58
N GLU A 119 -2.90 -8.42 -18.80
CA GLU A 119 -1.56 -8.91 -19.19
C GLU A 119 -0.45 -7.91 -18.92
N GLU A 120 -0.64 -6.66 -19.29
CA GLU A 120 0.42 -5.65 -19.17
C GLU A 120 0.75 -5.35 -17.71
N LEU A 121 -0.26 -5.19 -16.87
CA LEU A 121 -0.05 -4.95 -15.44
C LEU A 121 0.59 -6.16 -14.78
N TYR A 122 0.11 -7.35 -15.08
CA TYR A 122 0.68 -8.58 -14.55
C TYR A 122 2.16 -8.70 -14.92
N SER A 123 2.49 -8.47 -16.18
CA SER A 123 3.89 -8.53 -16.64
C SER A 123 4.76 -7.51 -15.91
N PHE A 124 4.29 -6.29 -15.76
CA PHE A 124 5.04 -5.25 -15.04
C PHE A 124 5.26 -5.65 -13.57
N LEU A 125 4.21 -6.05 -12.88
CA LEU A 125 4.29 -6.43 -11.47
C LEU A 125 5.18 -7.65 -11.28
N ASN A 126 5.17 -8.58 -12.22
CA ASN A 126 6.03 -9.75 -12.16
C ASN A 126 7.51 -9.38 -12.26
N THR A 127 7.85 -8.33 -13.01
CA THR A 127 9.26 -7.89 -13.14
C THR A 127 9.78 -7.24 -11.86
N ILE A 128 8.92 -6.64 -11.05
CA ILE A 128 9.32 -5.95 -9.81
C ILE A 128 9.04 -6.80 -8.55
N SER A 129 8.47 -7.96 -8.75
CA SER A 129 8.16 -8.88 -7.65
C SER A 129 9.41 -9.59 -7.13
#